data_831b2aa3aa9c65fbd99b89494fc78e10
#
_entry.id   831b2aa3aa9c65fbd99b89494fc78e10
#
_cell.length_a   1.000
_cell.length_b   1.000
_cell.length_c   1.000
_cell.angle_alpha   90.00
_cell.angle_beta   90.00
_cell.angle_gamma   90.00
#
_symmetry.space_group_name_H-M   'P 1'
#
loop_
_entity.id
_entity.type
_entity.pdbx_description
1 polymer ?
#
loop_
_entity_poly.entity_id
_entity_poly.type
_entity_poly.pdbx_seq_one_letter_code
_entity_poly.pdbx_strand_id
1 'polypeptide(L)'
;MNVIEILIVLGIILVSVILHELAHGVVAYFLGDRTAKEAGRLTLNPIKHIDPFMSILVPVLLFAMNAPVFGGAKPVPINTRNLKGKEWGMALVAIAGPLTNFLLALIFFLIGHFTGIIYNFNHSMFFFLRECVVINLGFMIFNLIPIPPLDGSRVLYALSPDGVRKFLAQMEIYGVFVVYFLILIFGNLFSGVMAAGVNGMLDFFLKLVGM
;
A
#
# COMPACT_ATOMS: atom_id res chain seq x y z
N MET A 1 -7.82 21.14 5.91
CA MET A 1 -8.53 20.01 6.56
C MET A 1 -8.82 20.39 8.01
N ASN A 2 -10.04 20.15 8.48
CA ASN A 2 -10.37 20.28 9.90
C ASN A 2 -9.95 19.00 10.66
N VAL A 3 -10.04 19.03 12.01
CA VAL A 3 -9.59 17.91 12.86
C VAL A 3 -10.35 16.61 12.55
N ILE A 4 -11.64 16.71 12.25
CA ILE A 4 -12.48 15.54 11.93
C ILE A 4 -12.02 14.89 10.61
N GLU A 5 -11.75 15.69 9.59
CA GLU A 5 -11.22 15.20 8.31
C GLU A 5 -9.87 14.50 8.48
N ILE A 6 -8.99 15.04 9.31
CA ILE A 6 -7.70 14.40 9.63
C ILE A 6 -7.92 13.04 10.29
N LEU A 7 -8.81 12.95 11.27
CA LEU A 7 -9.11 11.68 11.94
C LEU A 7 -9.73 10.66 10.99
N ILE A 8 -10.60 11.09 10.09
CA ILE A 8 -11.18 10.22 9.03
C ILE A 8 -10.06 9.67 8.14
N VAL A 9 -9.18 10.53 7.62
CA VAL A 9 -8.07 10.12 6.75
C VAL A 9 -7.14 9.14 7.46
N LEU A 10 -6.76 9.41 8.71
CA LEU A 10 -5.92 8.51 9.51
C LEU A 10 -6.60 7.15 9.74
N GLY A 11 -7.91 7.14 10.01
CA GLY A 11 -8.70 5.92 10.13
C GLY A 11 -8.72 5.10 8.84
N ILE A 12 -8.92 5.75 7.69
CA ILE A 12 -8.89 5.10 6.38
C ILE A 12 -7.51 4.50 6.11
N ILE A 13 -6.43 5.27 6.32
CA ILE A 13 -5.06 4.81 6.15
C ILE A 13 -4.81 3.57 7.01
N LEU A 14 -5.15 3.63 8.29
CA LEU A 14 -4.93 2.53 9.23
C LEU A 14 -5.64 1.24 8.77
N VAL A 15 -6.93 1.33 8.44
CA VAL A 15 -7.71 0.17 8.00
C VAL A 15 -7.17 -0.38 6.67
N SER A 16 -6.86 0.50 5.71
CA SER A 16 -6.35 0.11 4.39
C SER A 16 -5.01 -0.62 4.50
N VAL A 17 -4.09 -0.13 5.33
CA VAL A 17 -2.79 -0.78 5.56
C VAL A 17 -2.95 -2.11 6.28
N ILE A 18 -3.83 -2.22 7.29
CA ILE A 18 -4.07 -3.50 7.98
C ILE A 18 -4.60 -4.55 7.02
N LEU A 19 -5.55 -4.20 6.16
CA LEU A 19 -6.13 -5.13 5.18
C LEU A 19 -5.10 -5.52 4.11
N HIS A 20 -4.26 -4.60 3.67
CA HIS A 20 -3.14 -4.83 2.76
C HIS A 20 -2.15 -5.85 3.35
N GLU A 21 -1.66 -5.61 4.57
CA GLU A 21 -0.73 -6.51 5.27
C GLU A 21 -1.34 -7.89 5.55
N LEU A 22 -2.63 -7.89 5.94
CA LEU A 22 -3.36 -9.13 6.17
C LEU A 22 -3.47 -9.97 4.90
N ALA A 23 -3.68 -9.32 3.74
CA ALA A 23 -3.75 -10.00 2.45
C ALA A 23 -2.45 -10.72 2.11
N HIS A 24 -1.30 -10.08 2.31
CA HIS A 24 0.02 -10.74 2.16
C HIS A 24 0.11 -11.99 3.04
N GLY A 25 -0.21 -11.87 4.32
CA GLY A 25 -0.13 -12.98 5.27
C GLY A 25 -1.10 -14.12 4.96
N VAL A 26 -2.30 -13.80 4.49
CA VAL A 26 -3.31 -14.81 4.11
C VAL A 26 -2.88 -15.56 2.87
N VAL A 27 -2.40 -14.87 1.82
CA VAL A 27 -1.91 -15.53 0.60
C VAL A 27 -0.66 -16.37 0.91
N ALA A 28 0.28 -15.87 1.73
CA ALA A 28 1.44 -16.63 2.19
C ALA A 28 1.01 -17.92 2.90
N TYR A 29 0.01 -17.83 3.78
CA TYR A 29 -0.53 -19.00 4.48
C TYR A 29 -1.10 -20.05 3.51
N PHE A 30 -1.88 -19.66 2.51
CA PHE A 30 -2.40 -20.58 1.49
C PHE A 30 -1.30 -21.18 0.62
N LEU A 31 -0.20 -20.45 0.42
CA LEU A 31 0.98 -20.95 -0.29
C LEU A 31 1.92 -21.80 0.59
N GLY A 32 1.57 -22.05 1.85
CA GLY A 32 2.26 -22.98 2.76
C GLY A 32 3.10 -22.31 3.84
N ASP A 33 3.28 -21.00 3.82
CA ASP A 33 4.01 -20.29 4.87
C ASP A 33 3.10 -19.93 6.06
N ARG A 34 3.33 -20.57 7.19
CA ARG A 34 2.59 -20.35 8.45
C ARG A 34 3.19 -19.29 9.34
N THR A 35 4.29 -18.67 8.96
CA THR A 35 5.06 -17.72 9.79
C THR A 35 4.19 -16.58 10.34
N ALA A 36 3.38 -15.95 9.50
CA ALA A 36 2.48 -14.87 9.89
C ALA A 36 1.40 -15.34 10.90
N LYS A 37 0.86 -16.53 10.69
CA LYS A 37 -0.15 -17.14 11.58
C LYS A 37 0.44 -17.46 12.95
N GLU A 38 1.59 -18.11 12.98
CA GLU A 38 2.31 -18.50 14.20
C GLU A 38 2.78 -17.29 15.00
N ALA A 39 3.14 -16.19 14.31
CA ALA A 39 3.46 -14.91 14.93
C ALA A 39 2.22 -14.13 15.42
N GLY A 40 0.98 -14.65 15.25
CA GLY A 40 -0.26 -13.98 15.63
C GLY A 40 -0.50 -12.67 14.88
N ARG A 41 -0.02 -12.59 13.61
CA ARG A 41 -0.09 -11.39 12.76
C ARG A 41 -1.26 -11.40 11.78
N LEU A 42 -1.97 -12.53 11.63
CA LEU A 42 -3.21 -12.62 10.85
C LEU A 42 -4.41 -12.13 11.69
N THR A 43 -4.46 -10.83 11.94
CA THR A 43 -5.47 -10.19 12.81
C THR A 43 -5.77 -8.78 12.33
N LEU A 44 -7.00 -8.32 12.56
CA LEU A 44 -7.41 -6.92 12.33
C LEU A 44 -7.07 -5.99 13.49
N ASN A 45 -6.42 -6.49 14.56
CA ASN A 45 -6.02 -5.66 15.69
C ASN A 45 -4.91 -4.66 15.27
N PRO A 46 -5.19 -3.35 15.25
CA PRO A 46 -4.23 -2.34 14.78
C PRO A 46 -2.92 -2.33 15.58
N ILE A 47 -2.97 -2.62 16.87
CA ILE A 47 -1.78 -2.62 17.74
C ILE A 47 -0.72 -3.61 17.25
N LYS A 48 -1.14 -4.72 16.63
CA LYS A 48 -0.23 -5.72 16.06
C LYS A 48 0.50 -5.23 14.80
N HIS A 49 -0.02 -4.20 14.13
CA HIS A 49 0.52 -3.64 12.89
C HIS A 49 1.28 -2.32 13.09
N ILE A 50 1.29 -1.77 14.31
CA ILE A 50 2.07 -0.58 14.66
C ILE A 50 3.52 -1.00 14.91
N ASP A 51 4.45 -0.29 14.26
CA ASP A 51 5.86 -0.29 14.58
C ASP A 51 6.19 1.02 15.31
N PRO A 52 6.58 0.99 16.59
CA PRO A 52 6.85 2.21 17.35
C PRO A 52 7.89 3.12 16.70
N PHE A 53 8.87 2.54 16.01
CA PHE A 53 9.93 3.29 15.35
C PHE A 53 9.42 3.89 14.01
N MET A 54 8.94 3.05 13.10
CA MET A 54 8.56 3.48 11.75
C MET A 54 7.19 4.15 11.67
N SER A 55 6.25 3.78 12.57
CA SER A 55 4.89 4.35 12.54
C SER A 55 4.77 5.62 13.40
N ILE A 56 5.67 5.85 14.37
CA ILE A 56 5.54 6.98 15.30
C ILE A 56 6.81 7.82 15.33
N LEU A 57 7.97 7.24 15.71
CA LEU A 57 9.19 8.00 15.95
C LEU A 57 9.69 8.69 14.68
N VAL A 58 9.80 7.95 13.57
CA VAL A 58 10.30 8.50 12.29
C VAL A 58 9.39 9.62 11.76
N PRO A 59 8.05 9.47 11.64
CA PRO A 59 7.16 10.57 11.26
C PRO A 59 7.29 11.81 12.14
N VAL A 60 7.36 11.65 13.46
CA VAL A 60 7.50 12.78 14.40
C VAL A 60 8.83 13.51 14.22
N LEU A 61 9.94 12.78 14.07
CA LEU A 61 11.23 13.38 13.82
C LEU A 61 11.28 14.13 12.49
N LEU A 62 10.77 13.54 11.41
CA LEU A 62 10.72 14.17 10.09
C LEU A 62 9.86 15.44 10.10
N PHE A 63 8.72 15.39 10.79
CA PHE A 63 7.86 16.55 10.99
C PHE A 63 8.59 17.67 11.75
N ALA A 64 9.27 17.34 12.85
CA ALA A 64 10.05 18.31 13.63
C ALA A 64 11.22 18.95 12.84
N MET A 65 11.75 18.22 11.85
CA MET A 65 12.81 18.69 10.96
C MET A 65 12.29 19.45 9.73
N ASN A 66 10.97 19.65 9.60
CA ASN A 66 10.31 20.19 8.40
C ASN A 66 10.66 19.40 7.12
N ALA A 67 10.96 18.13 7.25
CA ALA A 67 11.23 17.21 6.15
C ALA A 67 9.93 16.53 5.68
N PRO A 68 9.90 15.98 4.44
CA PRO A 68 8.77 15.19 3.99
C PRO A 68 8.48 14.05 4.96
N VAL A 69 7.26 14.04 5.52
CA VAL A 69 6.87 13.03 6.52
C VAL A 69 6.66 11.68 5.81
N PHE A 70 7.36 10.68 6.30
CA PHE A 70 7.29 9.30 5.83
C PHE A 70 7.18 8.37 7.04
N GLY A 71 6.47 7.27 6.88
CA GLY A 71 6.33 6.25 7.91
C GLY A 71 5.82 4.95 7.32
N GLY A 72 5.77 3.90 8.14
CA GLY A 72 5.33 2.59 7.69
C GLY A 72 4.68 1.79 8.81
N ALA A 73 3.84 0.84 8.42
CA ALA A 73 3.36 -0.18 9.35
C ALA A 73 4.42 -1.27 9.54
N LYS A 74 4.28 -2.03 10.60
CA LYS A 74 5.07 -3.23 10.84
C LYS A 74 4.67 -4.31 9.82
N PRO A 75 5.56 -4.73 8.91
CA PRO A 75 5.20 -5.70 7.88
C PRO A 75 4.86 -7.07 8.49
N VAL A 76 3.97 -7.80 7.81
CA VAL A 76 3.67 -9.19 8.18
C VAL A 76 4.89 -10.07 7.84
N PRO A 77 5.39 -10.91 8.78
CA PRO A 77 6.56 -11.72 8.53
C PRO A 77 6.24 -12.85 7.53
N ILE A 78 7.07 -12.98 6.50
CA ILE A 78 6.95 -14.00 5.46
C ILE A 78 8.28 -14.72 5.31
N ASN A 79 8.25 -16.06 5.34
CA ASN A 79 9.41 -16.89 5.08
C ASN A 79 9.32 -17.49 3.67
N THR A 80 10.07 -16.91 2.75
CA THR A 80 10.07 -17.32 1.34
C THR A 80 10.46 -18.77 1.12
N ARG A 81 11.21 -19.39 2.05
CA ARG A 81 11.60 -20.80 1.97
C ARG A 81 10.42 -21.75 2.14
N ASN A 82 9.38 -21.31 2.84
CA ASN A 82 8.16 -22.09 3.09
C ASN A 82 7.13 -21.95 1.95
N LEU A 83 7.31 -20.95 1.07
CA LEU A 83 6.34 -20.67 0.01
C LEU A 83 6.43 -21.70 -1.13
N LYS A 84 5.28 -22.24 -1.51
CA LYS A 84 5.15 -23.00 -2.76
C LYS A 84 5.44 -22.06 -3.94
N GLY A 85 6.28 -22.52 -4.87
CA GLY A 85 6.67 -21.71 -6.03
C GLY A 85 7.77 -20.69 -5.76
N LYS A 86 8.37 -20.66 -4.54
CA LYS A 86 9.52 -19.81 -4.18
C LYS A 86 9.34 -18.35 -4.62
N GLU A 87 10.11 -17.89 -5.62
CA GLU A 87 10.09 -16.49 -6.11
C GLU A 87 8.73 -16.12 -6.67
N TRP A 88 8.08 -17.02 -7.43
CA TRP A 88 6.72 -16.79 -7.95
C TRP A 88 5.67 -16.80 -6.84
N GLY A 89 5.84 -17.67 -5.83
CA GLY A 89 5.01 -17.64 -4.64
C GLY A 89 5.12 -16.29 -3.93
N MET A 90 6.35 -15.75 -3.81
CA MET A 90 6.56 -14.43 -3.22
C MET A 90 5.97 -13.30 -4.07
N ALA A 91 6.03 -13.40 -5.40
CA ALA A 91 5.36 -12.43 -6.28
C ALA A 91 3.84 -12.42 -6.11
N LEU A 92 3.21 -13.60 -5.98
CA LEU A 92 1.77 -13.72 -5.70
C LEU A 92 1.41 -13.11 -4.34
N VAL A 93 2.23 -13.38 -3.32
CA VAL A 93 2.06 -12.75 -2.01
C VAL A 93 2.16 -11.23 -2.14
N ALA A 94 3.17 -10.73 -2.84
CA ALA A 94 3.39 -9.28 -3.00
C ALA A 94 2.23 -8.58 -3.73
N ILE A 95 1.63 -9.20 -4.74
CA ILE A 95 0.47 -8.62 -5.45
C ILE A 95 -0.77 -8.57 -4.57
N ALA A 96 -0.90 -9.42 -3.55
CA ALA A 96 -2.11 -9.52 -2.73
C ALA A 96 -2.46 -8.21 -2.00
N GLY A 97 -1.46 -7.49 -1.48
CA GLY A 97 -1.65 -6.19 -0.84
C GLY A 97 -2.21 -5.13 -1.79
N PRO A 98 -1.50 -4.81 -2.88
CA PRO A 98 -1.97 -3.87 -3.89
C PRO A 98 -3.34 -4.24 -4.48
N LEU A 99 -3.60 -5.54 -4.72
CA LEU A 99 -4.89 -6.01 -5.20
C LEU A 99 -6.00 -5.75 -4.17
N THR A 100 -5.74 -5.93 -2.90
CA THR A 100 -6.70 -5.60 -1.82
C THR A 100 -7.02 -4.11 -1.82
N ASN A 101 -6.03 -3.24 -1.96
CA ASN A 101 -6.28 -1.81 -2.06
C ASN A 101 -7.06 -1.44 -3.34
N PHE A 102 -6.77 -2.06 -4.47
CA PHE A 102 -7.58 -1.90 -5.68
C PHE A 102 -9.05 -2.26 -5.45
N LEU A 103 -9.32 -3.43 -4.84
CA LEU A 103 -10.67 -3.90 -4.55
C LEU A 103 -11.41 -2.97 -3.58
N LEU A 104 -10.73 -2.48 -2.54
CA LEU A 104 -11.29 -1.49 -1.61
C LEU A 104 -11.66 -0.20 -2.34
N ALA A 105 -10.77 0.34 -3.17
CA ALA A 105 -11.05 1.53 -3.97
C ALA A 105 -12.25 1.32 -4.88
N LEU A 106 -12.32 0.19 -5.59
CA LEU A 106 -13.42 -0.15 -6.48
C LEU A 106 -14.76 -0.26 -5.72
N ILE A 107 -14.76 -0.94 -4.57
CA ILE A 107 -15.98 -1.10 -3.74
C ILE A 107 -16.49 0.28 -3.30
N PHE A 108 -15.63 1.15 -2.76
CA PHE A 108 -16.05 2.48 -2.32
C PHE A 108 -16.47 3.39 -3.48
N PHE A 109 -15.82 3.26 -4.65
CA PHE A 109 -16.24 3.95 -5.85
C PHE A 109 -17.63 3.51 -6.29
N LEU A 110 -17.90 2.20 -6.36
CA LEU A 110 -19.21 1.66 -6.74
C LEU A 110 -20.31 2.07 -5.75
N ILE A 111 -20.03 2.05 -4.45
CA ILE A 111 -20.95 2.56 -3.43
C ILE A 111 -21.28 4.03 -3.71
N GLY A 112 -20.25 4.85 -3.92
CA GLY A 112 -20.43 6.27 -4.23
C GLY A 112 -21.19 6.54 -5.52
N HIS A 113 -20.95 5.73 -6.56
CA HIS A 113 -21.64 5.81 -7.86
C HIS A 113 -23.12 5.45 -7.72
N PHE A 114 -23.45 4.26 -7.18
CA PHE A 114 -24.83 3.78 -7.09
C PHE A 114 -25.70 4.55 -6.11
N THR A 115 -25.09 5.19 -5.10
CA THR A 115 -25.80 6.10 -4.18
C THR A 115 -25.88 7.53 -4.71
N GLY A 116 -25.18 7.86 -5.80
CA GLY A 116 -25.08 9.23 -6.32
C GLY A 116 -24.22 10.18 -5.48
N ILE A 117 -23.66 9.71 -4.35
CA ILE A 117 -22.91 10.55 -3.40
C ILE A 117 -21.63 11.09 -4.05
N ILE A 118 -20.97 10.30 -4.89
CA ILE A 118 -19.69 10.71 -5.52
C ILE A 118 -19.85 11.91 -6.46
N TYR A 119 -21.07 12.23 -6.88
CA TYR A 119 -21.42 13.37 -7.73
C TYR A 119 -22.00 14.55 -6.95
N ASN A 120 -22.20 14.41 -5.64
CA ASN A 120 -22.76 15.44 -4.77
C ASN A 120 -21.72 15.92 -3.75
N PHE A 121 -20.95 16.95 -4.12
CA PHE A 121 -19.87 17.53 -3.30
C PHE A 121 -20.34 18.07 -1.94
N ASN A 122 -21.63 18.39 -1.80
CA ASN A 122 -22.21 18.89 -0.56
C ASN A 122 -22.70 17.76 0.36
N HIS A 123 -22.67 16.51 -0.10
CA HIS A 123 -23.09 15.38 0.73
C HIS A 123 -22.04 15.07 1.82
N SER A 124 -22.50 14.91 3.06
CA SER A 124 -21.61 14.69 4.22
C SER A 124 -20.67 13.49 4.07
N MET A 125 -21.10 12.44 3.35
CA MET A 125 -20.30 11.24 3.10
C MET A 125 -19.37 11.36 1.86
N PHE A 126 -19.47 12.45 1.07
CA PHE A 126 -18.65 12.61 -0.14
C PHE A 126 -17.15 12.56 0.18
N PHE A 127 -16.72 13.34 1.19
CA PHE A 127 -15.32 13.38 1.62
C PHE A 127 -14.82 11.99 1.99
N PHE A 128 -15.57 11.27 2.83
CA PHE A 128 -15.19 9.92 3.28
C PHE A 128 -15.02 8.94 2.11
N LEU A 129 -16.01 8.85 1.20
CA LEU A 129 -15.96 7.92 0.07
C LEU A 129 -14.84 8.27 -0.90
N ARG A 130 -14.67 9.58 -1.19
CA ARG A 130 -13.57 10.06 -2.03
C ARG A 130 -12.21 9.67 -1.46
N GLU A 131 -11.98 9.91 -0.16
CA GLU A 131 -10.70 9.58 0.47
C GLU A 131 -10.47 8.06 0.54
N CYS A 132 -11.51 7.25 0.76
CA CYS A 132 -11.40 5.80 0.66
C CYS A 132 -10.92 5.34 -0.73
N VAL A 133 -11.42 5.95 -1.80
CA VAL A 133 -11.00 5.63 -3.17
C VAL A 133 -9.56 6.10 -3.42
N VAL A 134 -9.28 7.38 -3.18
CA VAL A 134 -7.99 7.99 -3.53
C VAL A 134 -6.84 7.40 -2.74
N ILE A 135 -7.01 7.19 -1.43
CA ILE A 135 -5.96 6.61 -0.56
C ILE A 135 -5.65 5.19 -0.97
N ASN A 136 -6.67 4.37 -1.24
CA ASN A 136 -6.45 2.98 -1.63
C ASN A 136 -5.83 2.86 -3.03
N LEU A 137 -6.23 3.68 -4.00
CA LEU A 137 -5.54 3.75 -5.29
C LEU A 137 -4.09 4.23 -5.13
N GLY A 138 -3.85 5.20 -4.27
CA GLY A 138 -2.50 5.65 -3.93
C GLY A 138 -1.63 4.52 -3.37
N PHE A 139 -2.13 3.76 -2.40
CA PHE A 139 -1.40 2.60 -1.84
C PHE A 139 -1.14 1.53 -2.90
N MET A 140 -2.12 1.21 -3.74
CA MET A 140 -1.95 0.26 -4.84
C MET A 140 -0.82 0.69 -5.77
N ILE A 141 -0.86 1.92 -6.28
CA ILE A 141 0.11 2.43 -7.26
C ILE A 141 1.49 2.54 -6.64
N PHE A 142 1.59 3.09 -5.41
CA PHE A 142 2.85 3.21 -4.70
C PHE A 142 3.52 1.85 -4.53
N ASN A 143 2.80 0.85 -4.03
CA ASN A 143 3.37 -0.47 -3.78
C ASN A 143 3.66 -1.27 -5.07
N LEU A 144 3.04 -0.94 -6.20
CA LEU A 144 3.37 -1.55 -7.50
C LEU A 144 4.63 -0.97 -8.15
N ILE A 145 5.22 0.11 -7.62
CA ILE A 145 6.50 0.63 -8.10
C ILE A 145 7.58 -0.45 -7.91
N PRO A 146 8.37 -0.79 -8.96
CA PRO A 146 9.32 -1.92 -8.91
C PRO A 146 10.64 -1.54 -8.23
N ILE A 147 10.57 -0.91 -7.05
CA ILE A 147 11.71 -0.44 -6.27
C ILE A 147 11.64 -1.06 -4.86
N PRO A 148 12.68 -1.80 -4.40
CA PRO A 148 12.69 -2.30 -3.02
C PRO A 148 12.58 -1.15 -1.99
N PRO A 149 11.83 -1.31 -0.90
CA PRO A 149 11.21 -2.53 -0.39
C PRO A 149 9.75 -2.73 -0.83
N LEU A 150 9.26 -1.98 -1.84
CA LEU A 150 7.87 -2.01 -2.29
C LEU A 150 7.51 -3.34 -2.96
N ASP A 151 6.22 -3.72 -2.91
CA ASP A 151 5.73 -5.01 -3.41
C ASP A 151 6.03 -5.27 -4.88
N GLY A 152 5.96 -4.24 -5.73
CA GLY A 152 6.30 -4.34 -7.14
C GLY A 152 7.72 -4.83 -7.40
N SER A 153 8.66 -4.58 -6.48
CA SER A 153 10.02 -5.11 -6.58
C SER A 153 10.10 -6.63 -6.47
N ARG A 154 9.18 -7.25 -5.73
CA ARG A 154 9.10 -8.71 -5.58
C ARG A 154 8.61 -9.37 -6.87
N VAL A 155 7.68 -8.70 -7.56
CA VAL A 155 7.24 -9.14 -8.89
C VAL A 155 8.38 -9.02 -9.89
N LEU A 156 9.07 -7.87 -9.89
CA LEU A 156 10.26 -7.68 -10.73
C LEU A 156 11.35 -8.72 -10.41
N TYR A 157 11.58 -9.03 -9.14
CA TYR A 157 12.55 -10.05 -8.71
C TYR A 157 12.21 -11.42 -9.31
N ALA A 158 10.94 -11.84 -9.28
CA ALA A 158 10.53 -13.15 -9.83
C ALA A 158 10.75 -13.24 -11.36
N LEU A 159 10.56 -12.13 -12.07
CA LEU A 159 10.74 -12.04 -13.53
C LEU A 159 12.21 -11.90 -13.96
N SER A 160 13.10 -11.52 -13.03
CA SER A 160 14.47 -11.10 -13.35
C SER A 160 15.46 -12.24 -13.41
N PRO A 161 16.53 -12.14 -14.21
CA PRO A 161 17.67 -13.05 -14.15
C PRO A 161 18.50 -12.86 -12.88
N ASP A 162 19.34 -13.85 -12.53
CA ASP A 162 20.06 -13.92 -11.25
C ASP A 162 20.91 -12.67 -10.93
N GLY A 163 21.50 -12.03 -11.93
CA GLY A 163 22.28 -10.79 -11.72
C GLY A 163 21.44 -9.64 -11.19
N VAL A 164 20.24 -9.44 -11.78
CA VAL A 164 19.29 -8.41 -11.34
C VAL A 164 18.68 -8.77 -9.98
N ARG A 165 18.40 -10.06 -9.74
CA ARG A 165 17.93 -10.53 -8.42
C ARG A 165 18.91 -10.19 -7.30
N LYS A 166 20.20 -10.42 -7.51
CA LYS A 166 21.25 -10.06 -6.53
C LYS A 166 21.27 -8.56 -6.27
N PHE A 167 21.16 -7.74 -7.30
CA PHE A 167 21.10 -6.28 -7.17
C PHE A 167 19.87 -5.83 -6.38
N LEU A 168 18.68 -6.34 -6.70
CA LEU A 168 17.43 -6.03 -5.98
C LEU A 168 17.52 -6.44 -4.51
N ALA A 169 18.07 -7.61 -4.21
CA ALA A 169 18.28 -8.09 -2.85
C ALA A 169 19.25 -7.21 -2.04
N GLN A 170 20.30 -6.68 -2.68
CA GLN A 170 21.18 -5.71 -2.04
C GLN A 170 20.51 -4.37 -1.78
N MET A 171 19.72 -3.87 -2.74
CA MET A 171 18.93 -2.66 -2.56
C MET A 171 17.93 -2.77 -1.42
N GLU A 172 17.37 -3.96 -1.18
CA GLU A 172 16.37 -4.17 -0.14
C GLU A 172 16.89 -3.89 1.27
N ILE A 173 18.18 -4.13 1.53
CA ILE A 173 18.83 -3.84 2.82
C ILE A 173 18.71 -2.35 3.18
N TYR A 174 18.75 -1.48 2.18
CA TYR A 174 18.65 -0.04 2.32
C TYR A 174 17.32 0.52 1.79
N GLY A 175 16.35 -0.34 1.51
CA GLY A 175 15.18 -0.02 0.71
C GLY A 175 14.37 1.19 1.19
N VAL A 176 14.15 1.31 2.51
CA VAL A 176 13.45 2.47 3.10
C VAL A 176 14.19 3.77 2.79
N PHE A 177 15.52 3.79 2.93
CA PHE A 177 16.33 4.96 2.62
C PHE A 177 16.32 5.25 1.12
N VAL A 178 16.38 4.22 0.27
CA VAL A 178 16.31 4.38 -1.19
C VAL A 178 15.01 5.07 -1.59
N VAL A 179 13.87 4.59 -1.11
CA VAL A 179 12.56 5.21 -1.41
C VAL A 179 12.49 6.64 -0.88
N TYR A 180 12.96 6.88 0.35
CA TYR A 180 12.97 8.21 0.94
C TYR A 180 13.81 9.21 0.12
N PHE A 181 15.03 8.84 -0.25
CA PHE A 181 15.90 9.69 -1.08
C PHE A 181 15.35 9.90 -2.49
N LEU A 182 14.72 8.89 -3.09
CA LEU A 182 14.06 9.06 -4.38
C LEU A 182 12.91 10.07 -4.31
N ILE A 183 12.10 10.03 -3.24
CA ILE A 183 11.03 11.00 -3.03
C ILE A 183 11.62 12.41 -2.80
N LEU A 184 12.72 12.53 -2.03
CA LEU A 184 13.38 13.81 -1.80
C LEU A 184 13.95 14.43 -3.08
N ILE A 185 14.63 13.65 -3.90
CA ILE A 185 15.33 14.14 -5.09
C ILE A 185 14.36 14.34 -6.27
N PHE A 186 13.44 13.42 -6.46
CA PHE A 186 12.54 13.36 -7.61
C PHE A 186 11.06 13.58 -7.23
N GLY A 187 10.77 14.33 -6.15
CA GLY A 187 9.43 14.49 -5.60
C GLY A 187 8.39 14.95 -6.62
N ASN A 188 8.73 15.86 -7.53
CA ASN A 188 7.82 16.33 -8.60
C ASN A 188 7.51 15.21 -9.62
N LEU A 189 8.52 14.45 -10.02
CA LEU A 189 8.33 13.30 -10.92
C LEU A 189 7.49 12.22 -10.22
N PHE A 190 7.82 11.93 -8.97
CA PHE A 190 7.10 10.94 -8.16
C PHE A 190 5.63 11.32 -7.98
N SER A 191 5.33 12.56 -7.58
CA SER A 191 3.95 13.05 -7.45
C SER A 191 3.21 13.04 -8.79
N GLY A 192 3.88 13.34 -9.90
CA GLY A 192 3.33 13.25 -11.25
C GLY A 192 2.94 11.82 -11.64
N VAL A 193 3.81 10.85 -11.38
CA VAL A 193 3.54 9.42 -11.63
C VAL A 193 2.38 8.93 -10.76
N MET A 194 2.37 9.29 -9.47
CA MET A 194 1.28 8.92 -8.57
C MET A 194 -0.05 9.51 -9.03
N ALA A 195 -0.07 10.81 -9.36
CA ALA A 195 -1.29 11.48 -9.84
C ALA A 195 -1.79 10.89 -11.17
N ALA A 196 -0.89 10.65 -12.13
CA ALA A 196 -1.25 10.02 -13.40
C ALA A 196 -1.83 8.60 -13.20
N GLY A 197 -1.23 7.82 -12.30
CA GLY A 197 -1.72 6.49 -11.97
C GLY A 197 -3.10 6.50 -11.32
N VAL A 198 -3.31 7.36 -10.31
CA VAL A 198 -4.61 7.51 -9.64
C VAL A 198 -5.68 7.98 -10.62
N ASN A 199 -5.40 9.01 -11.44
CA ASN A 199 -6.34 9.52 -12.43
C ASN A 199 -6.67 8.46 -13.50
N GLY A 200 -5.66 7.73 -13.98
CA GLY A 200 -5.89 6.64 -14.95
C GLY A 200 -6.77 5.52 -14.39
N MET A 201 -6.64 5.20 -13.09
CA MET A 201 -7.52 4.24 -12.43
C MET A 201 -8.94 4.79 -12.23
N LEU A 202 -9.09 6.08 -11.89
CA LEU A 202 -10.39 6.72 -11.79
C LEU A 202 -11.10 6.75 -13.16
N ASP A 203 -10.39 7.07 -14.24
CA ASP A 203 -10.92 7.03 -15.61
C ASP A 203 -11.34 5.60 -15.98
N PHE A 204 -10.57 4.60 -15.59
CA PHE A 204 -10.95 3.20 -15.76
C PHE A 204 -12.24 2.86 -15.01
N PHE A 205 -12.39 3.31 -13.75
CA PHE A 205 -13.61 3.09 -12.97
C PHE A 205 -14.84 3.79 -13.58
N LEU A 206 -14.67 5.01 -14.09
CA LEU A 206 -15.74 5.74 -14.78
C LEU A 206 -16.17 5.00 -16.05
N LYS A 207 -15.22 4.54 -16.87
CA LYS A 207 -15.53 3.73 -18.07
C LYS A 207 -16.23 2.41 -17.72
N LEU A 208 -15.91 1.79 -16.59
CA LEU A 208 -16.55 0.55 -16.14
C LEU A 208 -18.05 0.74 -15.86
N VAL A 209 -18.45 1.93 -15.44
CA VAL A 209 -19.86 2.31 -15.17
C VAL A 209 -20.53 3.06 -16.32
N GLY A 210 -19.88 3.12 -17.50
CA GLY A 210 -20.46 3.69 -18.72
C GLY A 210 -20.39 5.23 -18.82
N MET A 211 -19.42 5.83 -18.15
CA MET A 211 -19.17 7.29 -18.14
C MET A 211 -17.88 7.66 -18.85
#